data_a87079b091de9640eeb629c19e10891f
#
_entry.id   a87079b091de9640eeb629c19e10891f
#
_cell.length_a   1.000
_cell.length_b   1.000
_cell.length_c   1.000
_cell.angle_alpha   90.00
_cell.angle_beta   90.00
_cell.angle_gamma   90.00
#
_symmetry.space_group_name_H-M   'P 1'
#
loop_
_entity.id
_entity.type
_entity.pdbx_description
1 polymer ?
#
loop_
_entity_poly.entity_id
_entity_poly.type
_entity_poly.pdbx_seq_one_letter_code
_entity_poly.pdbx_strand_id
1 'polypeptide(L)'
;MEKLIDIDHVTAAYGNKTVLRDISLTIWKDDFLGIIGPNGGGKTTLLKVILGLLPPVSGVIRFYEDGRIVPSLRIGYLPQLNNIDKKFPISVREVVTSGLASEKPLFRSYSASQKQRVEEVLGKMGLEDLANRAIGELSGGQLQRVLLGRSIVSRPQVLILDEPNSYVDKRFESHFYKLLDEINKESAVILVSHDIGTVLAM
;
A
#
# COMPACT_ATOMS: atom_id res chain seq x y z
N MET A 1 -9.60 -3.68 20.58
CA MET A 1 -9.17 -3.33 19.20
C MET A 1 -8.67 -1.89 19.21
N GLU A 2 -7.53 -1.63 18.60
CA GLU A 2 -6.94 -0.29 18.48
C GLU A 2 -7.44 0.36 17.18
N LYS A 3 -8.08 1.56 17.31
CA LYS A 3 -8.51 2.33 16.15
C LYS A 3 -7.28 2.95 15.47
N LEU A 4 -7.19 2.83 14.15
CA LEU A 4 -6.12 3.45 13.35
C LEU A 4 -6.64 4.62 12.52
N ILE A 5 -7.77 4.46 11.82
CA ILE A 5 -8.33 5.50 10.95
C ILE A 5 -9.81 5.64 11.22
N ASP A 6 -10.28 6.88 11.29
CA ASP A 6 -11.68 7.24 11.43
C ASP A 6 -12.06 8.21 10.31
N ILE A 7 -12.91 7.78 9.42
CA ILE A 7 -13.47 8.56 8.32
C ILE A 7 -14.89 8.93 8.73
N ASP A 8 -15.19 10.22 8.85
CA ASP A 8 -16.40 10.72 9.44
C ASP A 8 -17.10 11.68 8.46
N HIS A 9 -18.22 11.22 7.86
CA HIS A 9 -19.06 11.96 6.92
C HIS A 9 -18.30 12.60 5.75
N VAL A 10 -17.31 11.89 5.19
CA VAL A 10 -16.43 12.41 4.15
C VAL A 10 -17.13 12.47 2.79
N THR A 11 -17.06 13.64 2.18
CA THR A 11 -17.44 13.90 0.78
C THR A 11 -16.20 14.34 0.02
N ALA A 12 -15.92 13.77 -1.16
CA ALA A 12 -14.79 14.16 -2.01
C ALA A 12 -15.20 14.35 -3.47
N ALA A 13 -14.55 15.31 -4.13
CA ALA A 13 -14.85 15.70 -5.50
C ALA A 13 -13.59 16.06 -6.30
N TYR A 14 -13.69 15.97 -7.62
CA TYR A 14 -12.74 16.54 -8.57
C TYR A 14 -13.42 17.71 -9.30
N GLY A 15 -13.00 18.94 -8.99
CA GLY A 15 -13.72 20.14 -9.44
C GLY A 15 -15.17 20.10 -8.98
N ASN A 16 -16.11 20.20 -9.91
CA ASN A 16 -17.56 20.17 -9.62
C ASN A 16 -18.16 18.76 -9.59
N LYS A 17 -17.36 17.71 -9.84
CA LYS A 17 -17.85 16.33 -9.86
C LYS A 17 -17.62 15.65 -8.52
N THR A 18 -18.68 15.50 -7.73
CA THR A 18 -18.66 14.70 -6.49
C THR A 18 -18.50 13.20 -6.84
N VAL A 19 -17.54 12.54 -6.21
CA VAL A 19 -17.23 11.11 -6.41
C VAL A 19 -17.56 10.30 -5.17
N LEU A 20 -17.23 10.81 -3.98
CA LEU A 20 -17.61 10.21 -2.71
C LEU A 20 -18.63 11.10 -2.01
N ARG A 21 -19.66 10.49 -1.43
CA ARG A 21 -20.70 11.22 -0.72
C ARG A 21 -20.94 10.59 0.64
N ASP A 22 -20.74 11.37 1.69
CA ASP A 22 -21.11 11.01 3.07
C ASP A 22 -20.57 9.63 3.51
N ILE A 23 -19.29 9.41 3.28
CA ILE A 23 -18.62 8.16 3.63
C ILE A 23 -18.19 8.19 5.09
N SER A 24 -18.65 7.21 5.87
CA SER A 24 -18.20 6.97 7.25
C SER A 24 -17.66 5.56 7.37
N LEU A 25 -16.44 5.40 7.88
CA LEU A 25 -15.74 4.13 8.01
C LEU A 25 -14.68 4.22 9.10
N THR A 26 -14.61 3.22 9.97
CA THR A 26 -13.53 3.08 10.94
C THR A 26 -12.66 1.89 10.57
N ILE A 27 -11.33 2.04 10.63
CA ILE A 27 -10.36 1.00 10.37
C ILE A 27 -9.59 0.72 11.67
N TRP A 28 -9.57 -0.57 12.05
CA TRP A 28 -8.90 -1.05 13.25
C TRP A 28 -7.60 -1.75 12.89
N LYS A 29 -6.69 -1.90 13.84
CA LYS A 29 -5.35 -2.45 13.63
C LYS A 29 -5.34 -3.86 13.01
N ASP A 30 -6.28 -4.70 13.38
CA ASP A 30 -6.34 -6.09 12.94
C ASP A 30 -7.32 -6.31 11.77
N ASP A 31 -7.81 -5.21 11.17
CA ASP A 31 -8.77 -5.29 10.07
C ASP A 31 -8.11 -5.81 8.78
N PHE A 32 -8.81 -6.74 8.13
CA PHE A 32 -8.63 -7.05 6.72
C PHE A 32 -9.86 -6.54 5.95
N LEU A 33 -9.73 -5.37 5.34
CA LEU A 33 -10.85 -4.67 4.70
C LEU A 33 -10.81 -4.82 3.19
N GLY A 34 -11.83 -5.48 2.62
CA GLY A 34 -12.04 -5.53 1.16
C GLY A 34 -12.93 -4.39 0.67
N ILE A 35 -12.43 -3.56 -0.23
CA ILE A 35 -13.22 -2.52 -0.92
C ILE A 35 -13.54 -3.01 -2.33
N ILE A 36 -14.80 -3.34 -2.57
CA ILE A 36 -15.26 -3.94 -3.82
C ILE A 36 -16.23 -2.98 -4.53
N GLY A 37 -16.17 -2.96 -5.85
CA GLY A 37 -17.09 -2.16 -6.66
C GLY A 37 -16.64 -2.01 -8.11
N PRO A 38 -17.52 -1.50 -8.99
CA PRO A 38 -17.20 -1.31 -10.41
C PRO A 38 -16.10 -0.27 -10.63
N ASN A 39 -15.50 -0.30 -11.81
CA ASN A 39 -14.58 0.75 -12.24
C ASN A 39 -15.30 2.09 -12.28
N GLY A 40 -14.64 3.14 -11.77
CA GLY A 40 -15.26 4.46 -11.61
C GLY A 40 -16.14 4.61 -10.36
N GLY A 41 -16.32 3.56 -9.54
CA GLY A 41 -17.12 3.59 -8.30
C GLY A 41 -16.52 4.38 -7.12
N GLY A 42 -15.39 5.07 -7.32
CA GLY A 42 -14.78 5.90 -6.27
C GLY A 42 -13.75 5.19 -5.39
N LYS A 43 -13.45 3.92 -5.63
CA LYS A 43 -12.48 3.14 -4.81
C LYS A 43 -11.12 3.83 -4.68
N THR A 44 -10.48 4.14 -5.81
CA THR A 44 -9.19 4.86 -5.83
C THR A 44 -9.31 6.28 -5.27
N THR A 45 -10.49 6.92 -5.38
CA THR A 45 -10.73 8.22 -4.75
C THR A 45 -10.72 8.12 -3.24
N LEU A 46 -11.34 7.08 -2.67
CA LEU A 46 -11.29 6.83 -1.22
C LEU A 46 -9.86 6.58 -0.75
N LEU A 47 -9.09 5.79 -1.50
CA LEU A 47 -7.66 5.58 -1.18
C LEU A 47 -6.88 6.90 -1.21
N LYS A 48 -7.10 7.76 -2.21
CA LYS A 48 -6.42 9.07 -2.30
C LYS A 48 -6.77 9.96 -1.11
N VAL A 49 -8.02 9.91 -0.63
CA VAL A 49 -8.43 10.66 0.56
C VAL A 49 -7.74 10.13 1.81
N ILE A 50 -7.68 8.79 2.00
CA ILE A 50 -6.97 8.14 3.12
C ILE A 50 -5.46 8.47 3.07
N LEU A 51 -4.86 8.48 1.88
CA LEU A 51 -3.44 8.80 1.69
C LEU A 51 -3.13 10.31 1.80
N GLY A 52 -4.14 11.17 1.99
CA GLY A 52 -3.95 12.62 2.03
C GLY A 52 -3.63 13.26 0.67
N LEU A 53 -3.79 12.50 -0.43
CA LEU A 53 -3.53 12.97 -1.81
C LEU A 53 -4.71 13.76 -2.40
N LEU A 54 -5.89 13.65 -1.80
CA LEU A 54 -7.09 14.41 -2.16
C LEU A 54 -7.76 14.88 -0.88
N PRO A 55 -7.81 16.19 -0.62
CA PRO A 55 -8.52 16.72 0.55
C PRO A 55 -10.03 16.50 0.40
N PRO A 56 -10.76 16.15 1.47
CA PRO A 56 -12.21 16.07 1.45
C PRO A 56 -12.83 17.46 1.29
N VAL A 57 -14.00 17.52 0.63
CA VAL A 57 -14.81 18.74 0.51
C VAL A 57 -15.57 19.01 1.82
N SER A 58 -15.99 17.92 2.49
CA SER A 58 -16.62 17.97 3.81
C SER A 58 -16.32 16.68 4.56
N GLY A 59 -16.60 16.67 5.87
CA GLY A 59 -16.23 15.58 6.76
C GLY A 59 -14.76 15.67 7.20
N VAL A 60 -14.30 14.67 7.92
CA VAL A 60 -12.93 14.65 8.48
C VAL A 60 -12.37 13.24 8.49
N ILE A 61 -11.03 13.13 8.33
CA ILE A 61 -10.27 11.90 8.56
C ILE A 61 -9.37 12.15 9.75
N ARG A 62 -9.40 11.22 10.71
CA ARG A 62 -8.53 11.23 11.87
C ARG A 62 -7.69 9.96 11.89
N PHE A 63 -6.41 10.12 12.20
CA PHE A 63 -5.49 9.02 12.38
C PHE A 63 -5.18 8.86 13.88
N TYR A 64 -5.00 7.62 14.31
CA TYR A 64 -4.77 7.29 15.71
C TYR A 64 -3.56 6.39 15.87
N GLU A 65 -2.77 6.63 16.90
CA GLU A 65 -1.66 5.78 17.35
C GLU A 65 -1.71 5.75 18.88
N ASP A 66 -1.76 4.56 19.46
CA ASP A 66 -1.90 4.35 20.92
C ASP A 66 -3.11 5.13 21.51
N GLY A 67 -4.23 5.16 20.78
CA GLY A 67 -5.47 5.85 21.19
C GLY A 67 -5.42 7.38 21.12
N ARG A 68 -4.33 7.98 20.60
CA ARG A 68 -4.16 9.43 20.43
C ARG A 68 -4.28 9.83 18.95
N ILE A 69 -4.86 10.99 18.72
CA ILE A 69 -4.88 11.55 17.36
C ILE A 69 -3.47 11.97 16.96
N VAL A 70 -3.04 11.48 15.78
CA VAL A 70 -1.75 11.82 15.16
C VAL A 70 -1.97 12.44 13.78
N PRO A 71 -1.00 13.21 13.26
CA PRO A 71 -1.17 13.87 11.95
C PRO A 71 -1.15 12.88 10.78
N SER A 72 -0.52 11.72 10.91
CA SER A 72 -0.44 10.68 9.88
C SER A 72 0.01 9.35 10.48
N LEU A 73 -0.27 8.26 9.78
CA LEU A 73 0.26 6.91 10.07
C LEU A 73 1.34 6.53 9.04
N ARG A 74 2.13 5.51 9.35
CA ARG A 74 2.95 4.83 8.35
C ARG A 74 2.04 3.96 7.49
N ILE A 75 1.79 4.41 6.25
CA ILE A 75 0.95 3.72 5.29
C ILE A 75 1.83 3.17 4.18
N GLY A 76 1.80 1.85 3.98
CA GLY A 76 2.34 1.21 2.80
C GLY A 76 1.31 1.24 1.68
N TYR A 77 1.70 1.65 0.48
CA TYR A 77 0.80 1.70 -0.66
C TYR A 77 1.36 0.99 -1.87
N LEU A 78 0.64 -0.03 -2.34
CA LEU A 78 0.86 -0.71 -3.60
C LEU A 78 -0.11 -0.15 -4.63
N PRO A 79 0.33 0.72 -5.55
CA PRO A 79 -0.52 1.28 -6.59
C PRO A 79 -0.78 0.29 -7.72
N GLN A 80 -1.80 0.54 -8.50
CA GLN A 80 -2.03 -0.14 -9.77
C GLN A 80 -0.84 0.06 -10.73
N LEU A 81 -0.37 -1.01 -11.37
CA LEU A 81 0.88 -1.04 -12.15
C LEU A 81 0.91 -0.16 -13.42
N ASN A 82 -0.23 0.36 -13.86
CA ASN A 82 -0.36 1.02 -15.16
C ASN A 82 0.43 2.32 -15.35
N ASN A 83 1.04 2.86 -14.28
CA ASN A 83 1.64 4.20 -14.28
C ASN A 83 3.14 4.22 -13.96
N ILE A 84 3.86 3.09 -14.11
CA ILE A 84 5.29 3.04 -13.78
C ILE A 84 6.12 3.26 -15.04
N ASP A 85 6.94 4.30 -15.04
CA ASP A 85 7.92 4.52 -16.10
C ASP A 85 9.07 3.49 -15.99
N LYS A 86 8.99 2.46 -16.83
CA LYS A 86 10.01 1.40 -16.92
C LYS A 86 11.33 1.88 -17.53
N LYS A 87 11.38 3.07 -18.13
CA LYS A 87 12.61 3.63 -18.71
C LYS A 87 13.50 4.29 -17.65
N PHE A 88 12.99 4.54 -16.46
CA PHE A 88 13.77 5.13 -15.38
C PHE A 88 14.84 4.14 -14.90
N PRO A 89 16.14 4.50 -14.93
CA PRO A 89 17.24 3.60 -14.63
C PRO A 89 17.44 3.41 -13.11
N ILE A 90 16.44 2.85 -12.44
CA ILE A 90 16.47 2.55 -11.02
C ILE A 90 16.50 1.03 -10.79
N SER A 91 17.32 0.56 -9.87
CA SER A 91 17.42 -0.85 -9.51
C SER A 91 16.27 -1.30 -8.60
N VAL A 92 16.03 -2.61 -8.59
CA VAL A 92 15.07 -3.27 -7.66
C VAL A 92 15.34 -2.85 -6.22
N ARG A 93 16.61 -2.92 -5.78
CA ARG A 93 17.06 -2.55 -4.43
C ARG A 93 16.71 -1.10 -4.10
N GLU A 94 16.97 -0.18 -5.02
CA GLU A 94 16.67 1.25 -4.82
C GLU A 94 15.17 1.50 -4.71
N VAL A 95 14.35 0.81 -5.52
CA VAL A 95 12.89 0.91 -5.41
C VAL A 95 12.41 0.43 -4.05
N VAL A 96 12.85 -0.74 -3.57
CA VAL A 96 12.48 -1.23 -2.23
C VAL A 96 12.97 -0.27 -1.15
N THR A 97 14.22 0.21 -1.26
CA THR A 97 14.81 1.17 -0.31
C THR A 97 14.01 2.48 -0.25
N SER A 98 13.42 2.91 -1.37
CA SER A 98 12.61 4.14 -1.40
C SER A 98 11.38 4.09 -0.48
N GLY A 99 10.91 2.90 -0.12
CA GLY A 99 9.85 2.72 0.87
C GLY A 99 10.23 3.19 2.30
N LEU A 100 11.53 3.40 2.54
CA LEU A 100 12.06 3.95 3.80
C LEU A 100 12.29 5.46 3.77
N ALA A 101 11.84 6.16 2.70
CA ALA A 101 12.15 7.59 2.52
C ALA A 101 11.65 8.46 3.67
N SER A 102 10.49 8.14 4.27
CA SER A 102 9.94 8.86 5.43
C SER A 102 10.74 8.67 6.73
N GLU A 103 11.52 7.59 6.83
CA GLU A 103 12.36 7.28 8.00
C GLU A 103 13.78 7.86 7.87
N LYS A 104 14.13 8.43 6.71
CA LYS A 104 15.47 8.90 6.42
C LYS A 104 15.59 10.39 6.75
N PRO A 105 16.45 10.80 7.69
CA PRO A 105 16.78 12.21 7.87
C PRO A 105 17.39 12.80 6.60
N LEU A 106 17.06 14.05 6.30
CA LEU A 106 17.68 14.80 5.20
C LEU A 106 19.21 14.73 5.30
N PHE A 107 19.88 14.47 4.18
CA PHE A 107 21.34 14.42 4.04
C PHE A 107 22.07 13.28 4.80
N ARG A 108 21.36 12.27 5.30
CA ARG A 108 22.00 11.09 5.90
C ARG A 108 21.83 9.85 5.04
N SER A 109 22.79 8.93 5.12
CA SER A 109 22.68 7.59 4.53
C SER A 109 21.74 6.71 5.35
N TYR A 110 21.16 5.68 4.72
CA TYR A 110 20.40 4.67 5.45
C TYR A 110 21.28 3.92 6.45
N SER A 111 20.75 3.65 7.63
CA SER A 111 21.44 2.92 8.69
C SER A 111 21.66 1.44 8.29
N ALA A 112 22.55 0.75 9.02
CA ALA A 112 22.78 -0.68 8.82
C ALA A 112 21.47 -1.50 9.00
N SER A 113 20.65 -1.17 10.01
CA SER A 113 19.36 -1.82 10.26
C SER A 113 18.35 -1.58 9.14
N GLN A 114 18.31 -0.39 8.55
CA GLN A 114 17.46 -0.09 7.41
C GLN A 114 17.90 -0.88 6.15
N LYS A 115 19.20 -0.96 5.90
CA LYS A 115 19.75 -1.76 4.81
C LYS A 115 19.43 -3.25 5.00
N GLN A 116 19.57 -3.75 6.22
CA GLN A 116 19.23 -5.14 6.54
C GLN A 116 17.74 -5.43 6.29
N ARG A 117 16.83 -4.52 6.67
CA ARG A 117 15.40 -4.67 6.36
C ARG A 117 15.12 -4.76 4.85
N VAL A 118 15.86 -4.01 4.04
CA VAL A 118 15.75 -4.09 2.57
C VAL A 118 16.14 -5.48 2.09
N GLU A 119 17.27 -6.06 2.58
CA GLU A 119 17.69 -7.42 2.19
C GLU A 119 16.66 -8.47 2.64
N GLU A 120 16.14 -8.37 3.87
CA GLU A 120 15.10 -9.27 4.37
C GLU A 120 13.84 -9.22 3.49
N VAL A 121 13.42 -8.03 3.04
CA VAL A 121 12.28 -7.87 2.15
C VAL A 121 12.57 -8.40 0.76
N LEU A 122 13.77 -8.17 0.22
CA LEU A 122 14.19 -8.76 -1.06
C LEU A 122 14.11 -10.29 -1.02
N GLY A 123 14.58 -10.92 0.09
CA GLY A 123 14.47 -12.35 0.32
C GLY A 123 13.03 -12.83 0.39
N LYS A 124 12.17 -12.16 1.18
CA LYS A 124 10.73 -12.48 1.26
C LYS A 124 10.02 -12.41 -0.08
N MET A 125 10.44 -11.50 -0.96
CA MET A 125 9.88 -11.33 -2.30
C MET A 125 10.50 -12.26 -3.36
N GLY A 126 11.56 -13.02 -3.03
CA GLY A 126 12.33 -13.82 -3.99
C GLY A 126 12.96 -12.97 -5.08
N LEU A 127 13.60 -11.85 -4.68
CA LEU A 127 14.17 -10.84 -5.57
C LEU A 127 15.69 -10.65 -5.37
N GLU A 128 16.36 -11.51 -4.58
CA GLU A 128 17.78 -11.36 -4.25
C GLU A 128 18.65 -11.33 -5.51
N ASP A 129 18.43 -12.27 -6.43
CA ASP A 129 19.18 -12.36 -7.70
C ASP A 129 18.88 -11.22 -8.67
N LEU A 130 17.80 -10.49 -8.43
CA LEU A 130 17.34 -9.37 -9.26
C LEU A 130 17.64 -8.01 -8.62
N ALA A 131 18.20 -7.99 -7.41
CA ALA A 131 18.31 -6.77 -6.59
C ALA A 131 19.02 -5.61 -7.30
N ASN A 132 20.00 -5.90 -8.13
CA ASN A 132 20.78 -4.90 -8.87
C ASN A 132 20.29 -4.67 -10.32
N ARG A 133 19.24 -5.38 -10.77
CA ARG A 133 18.68 -5.14 -12.12
C ARG A 133 17.82 -3.89 -12.14
N ALA A 134 17.76 -3.25 -13.30
CA ALA A 134 16.85 -2.16 -13.55
C ALA A 134 15.39 -2.67 -13.58
N ILE A 135 14.44 -1.90 -13.04
CA ILE A 135 13.01 -2.28 -13.02
C ILE A 135 12.43 -2.46 -14.43
N GLY A 136 13.01 -1.80 -15.44
CA GLY A 136 12.61 -1.93 -16.85
C GLY A 136 12.82 -3.32 -17.44
N GLU A 137 13.74 -4.11 -16.87
CA GLU A 137 14.07 -5.47 -17.31
C GLU A 137 13.17 -6.54 -16.70
N LEU A 138 12.26 -6.16 -15.78
CA LEU A 138 11.46 -7.08 -15.02
C LEU A 138 10.17 -7.46 -15.76
N SER A 139 9.73 -8.71 -15.56
CA SER A 139 8.36 -9.11 -15.88
C SER A 139 7.33 -8.35 -15.02
N GLY A 140 6.05 -8.33 -15.45
CA GLY A 140 4.99 -7.69 -14.68
C GLY A 140 4.87 -8.23 -13.24
N GLY A 141 4.95 -9.56 -13.08
CA GLY A 141 4.89 -10.18 -11.75
C GLY A 141 6.13 -9.88 -10.88
N GLN A 142 7.33 -9.82 -11.49
CA GLN A 142 8.53 -9.40 -10.77
C GLN A 142 8.43 -7.95 -10.29
N LEU A 143 7.99 -7.04 -11.18
CA LEU A 143 7.78 -5.64 -10.83
C LEU A 143 6.76 -5.47 -9.70
N GLN A 144 5.69 -6.25 -9.74
CA GLN A 144 4.68 -6.23 -8.67
C GLN A 144 5.27 -6.65 -7.31
N ARG A 145 6.11 -7.70 -7.29
CA ARG A 145 6.84 -8.11 -6.07
C ARG A 145 7.76 -7.02 -5.56
N VAL A 146 8.43 -6.29 -6.44
CA VAL A 146 9.26 -5.13 -6.07
C VAL A 146 8.43 -4.04 -5.39
N LEU A 147 7.27 -3.70 -5.95
CA LEU A 147 6.40 -2.66 -5.41
C LEU A 147 5.74 -3.08 -4.09
N LEU A 148 5.38 -4.37 -3.96
CA LEU A 148 4.92 -4.91 -2.69
C LEU A 148 6.04 -4.83 -1.64
N GLY A 149 7.27 -5.23 -1.98
CA GLY A 149 8.44 -5.08 -1.11
C GLY A 149 8.64 -3.63 -0.67
N ARG A 150 8.53 -2.68 -1.61
CA ARG A 150 8.59 -1.24 -1.29
C ARG A 150 7.50 -0.82 -0.29
N SER A 151 6.28 -1.34 -0.43
CA SER A 151 5.16 -0.94 0.42
C SER A 151 5.27 -1.46 1.86
N ILE A 152 5.99 -2.59 2.07
CA ILE A 152 6.08 -3.24 3.39
C ILE A 152 7.41 -2.99 4.12
N VAL A 153 8.46 -2.49 3.45
CA VAL A 153 9.80 -2.34 4.03
C VAL A 153 9.85 -1.40 5.23
N SER A 154 8.94 -0.43 5.31
CA SER A 154 8.78 0.49 6.45
C SER A 154 8.02 -0.11 7.63
N ARG A 155 7.57 -1.38 7.54
CA ARG A 155 6.65 -1.99 8.53
C ARG A 155 5.46 -1.07 8.79
N PRO A 156 4.59 -0.86 7.79
CA PRO A 156 3.49 0.09 7.90
C PRO A 156 2.47 -0.35 8.94
N GLN A 157 1.73 0.59 9.53
CA GLN A 157 0.58 0.32 10.38
C GLN A 157 -0.68 -0.02 9.57
N VAL A 158 -0.73 0.48 8.33
CA VAL A 158 -1.80 0.19 7.36
C VAL A 158 -1.16 -0.12 6.01
N LEU A 159 -1.48 -1.26 5.42
CA LEU A 159 -1.08 -1.64 4.06
C LEU A 159 -2.29 -1.49 3.12
N ILE A 160 -2.14 -0.69 2.09
CA ILE A 160 -3.18 -0.48 1.06
C ILE A 160 -2.72 -1.11 -0.25
N LEU A 161 -3.55 -1.97 -0.83
CA LEU A 161 -3.30 -2.68 -2.08
C LEU A 161 -4.39 -2.31 -3.09
N ASP A 162 -4.02 -1.61 -4.17
CA ASP A 162 -4.95 -1.17 -5.21
C ASP A 162 -4.88 -2.11 -6.42
N GLU A 163 -5.83 -3.02 -6.54
CA GLU A 163 -5.95 -4.05 -7.59
C GLU A 163 -4.68 -4.92 -7.76
N PRO A 164 -4.18 -5.55 -6.67
CA PRO A 164 -2.89 -6.24 -6.70
C PRO A 164 -2.85 -7.47 -7.62
N ASN A 165 -3.99 -8.08 -7.96
CA ASN A 165 -4.04 -9.35 -8.67
C ASN A 165 -3.82 -9.26 -10.19
N SER A 166 -3.78 -8.05 -10.75
CA SER A 166 -3.71 -7.87 -12.22
C SER A 166 -2.47 -8.50 -12.86
N TYR A 167 -1.45 -8.88 -12.06
CA TYR A 167 -0.16 -9.38 -12.55
C TYR A 167 0.50 -10.43 -11.61
N VAL A 168 -0.24 -10.97 -10.62
CA VAL A 168 0.33 -12.00 -9.73
C VAL A 168 0.53 -13.28 -10.54
N ASP A 169 1.78 -13.74 -10.62
CA ASP A 169 2.09 -15.07 -11.16
C ASP A 169 1.44 -16.13 -10.27
N LYS A 170 0.75 -17.11 -10.85
CA LYS A 170 0.09 -18.21 -10.12
C LYS A 170 1.02 -18.93 -9.13
N ARG A 171 2.34 -18.95 -9.40
CA ARG A 171 3.35 -19.51 -8.49
C ARG A 171 3.57 -18.66 -7.25
N PHE A 172 3.42 -17.35 -7.35
CA PHE A 172 3.58 -16.39 -6.25
C PHE A 172 2.26 -16.15 -5.50
N GLU A 173 1.12 -16.47 -6.11
CA GLU A 173 -0.21 -16.18 -5.55
C GLU A 173 -0.39 -16.76 -4.15
N SER A 174 -0.09 -18.04 -3.94
CA SER A 174 -0.20 -18.68 -2.62
C SER A 174 0.76 -18.08 -1.58
N HIS A 175 1.94 -17.65 -2.02
CA HIS A 175 2.92 -16.96 -1.17
C HIS A 175 2.45 -15.54 -0.84
N PHE A 176 1.86 -14.86 -1.80
CA PHE A 176 1.31 -13.52 -1.62
C PHE A 176 0.23 -13.48 -0.53
N TYR A 177 -0.73 -14.42 -0.58
CA TYR A 177 -1.78 -14.48 0.44
C TYR A 177 -1.24 -14.81 1.82
N LYS A 178 -0.31 -15.76 1.94
CA LYS A 178 0.36 -16.08 3.22
C LYS A 178 1.11 -14.85 3.77
N LEU A 179 1.76 -14.09 2.90
CA LEU A 179 2.45 -12.87 3.29
C LEU A 179 1.46 -11.80 3.79
N LEU A 180 0.29 -11.66 3.16
CA LEU A 180 -0.75 -10.74 3.63
C LEU A 180 -1.29 -11.15 5.00
N ASP A 181 -1.50 -12.45 5.23
CA ASP A 181 -1.90 -12.97 6.54
C ASP A 181 -0.85 -12.67 7.62
N GLU A 182 0.45 -12.81 7.28
CA GLU A 182 1.54 -12.45 8.21
C GLU A 182 1.55 -10.96 8.52
N ILE A 183 1.37 -10.10 7.50
CA ILE A 183 1.33 -8.65 7.66
C ILE A 183 0.12 -8.23 8.46
N ASN A 184 -1.04 -8.85 8.24
CA ASN A 184 -2.27 -8.49 8.93
C ASN A 184 -2.23 -8.74 10.45
N LYS A 185 -1.33 -9.59 10.94
CA LYS A 185 -1.12 -9.78 12.38
C LYS A 185 -0.57 -8.53 13.09
N GLU A 186 0.08 -7.64 12.35
CA GLU A 186 0.74 -6.44 12.89
C GLU A 186 0.20 -5.13 12.28
N SER A 187 -0.56 -5.22 11.18
CA SER A 187 -1.00 -4.07 10.37
C SER A 187 -2.41 -4.27 9.86
N ALA A 188 -3.21 -3.23 9.78
CA ALA A 188 -4.45 -3.30 9.01
C ALA A 188 -4.12 -3.46 7.52
N VAL A 189 -4.91 -4.27 6.81
CA VAL A 189 -4.79 -4.46 5.36
C VAL A 189 -6.06 -3.97 4.67
N ILE A 190 -5.91 -3.07 3.69
CA ILE A 190 -6.99 -2.60 2.84
C ILE A 190 -6.73 -3.11 1.43
N LEU A 191 -7.60 -3.99 0.95
CA LEU A 191 -7.53 -4.55 -0.39
C LEU A 191 -8.64 -3.98 -1.27
N VAL A 192 -8.25 -3.30 -2.34
CA VAL A 192 -9.20 -2.85 -3.37
C VAL A 192 -9.21 -3.82 -4.53
N SER A 193 -10.38 -4.33 -4.88
CA SER A 193 -10.56 -5.23 -6.01
C SER A 193 -11.87 -4.94 -6.75
N HIS A 194 -11.92 -5.29 -8.02
CA HIS A 194 -13.18 -5.39 -8.77
C HIS A 194 -13.72 -6.83 -8.79
N ASP A 195 -12.94 -7.80 -8.32
CA ASP A 195 -13.30 -9.23 -8.24
C ASP A 195 -13.59 -9.63 -6.79
N ILE A 196 -14.84 -10.05 -6.56
CA ILE A 196 -15.33 -10.53 -5.26
C ILE A 196 -14.61 -11.83 -4.86
N GLY A 197 -14.30 -12.69 -5.84
CA GLY A 197 -13.64 -13.98 -5.60
C GLY A 197 -12.28 -13.83 -4.91
N THR A 198 -11.55 -12.80 -5.28
CA THR A 198 -10.25 -12.46 -4.67
C THR A 198 -10.37 -12.10 -3.20
N VAL A 199 -11.43 -11.38 -2.81
CA VAL A 199 -11.61 -10.92 -1.42
C VAL A 199 -12.16 -12.04 -0.54
N LEU A 200 -12.98 -12.95 -1.10
CA LEU A 200 -13.55 -14.10 -0.36
C LEU A 200 -12.56 -15.27 -0.20
N ALA A 201 -11.46 -15.29 -0.94
CA ALA A 201 -10.41 -16.31 -0.84
C ALA A 201 -9.41 -16.06 0.31
N MET A 202 -9.58 -14.98 1.04
CA MET A 202 -8.84 -14.55 2.23
C MET A 202 -9.67 -14.73 3.48
#